data_b5ba3e4bbe6aedbb156602abafab5e72
#
_entry.id   b5ba3e4bbe6aedbb156602abafab5e72
#
_cell.length_a   1.000
_cell.length_b   1.000
_cell.length_c   1.000
_cell.angle_alpha   90.00
_cell.angle_beta   90.00
_cell.angle_gamma   90.00
#
_symmetry.space_group_name_H-M   'P 1'
#
loop_
_entity.id
_entity.type
_entity.pdbx_description
1 polymer ?
#
loop_
_entity_poly.entity_id
_entity_poly.type
_entity_poly.pdbx_seq_one_letter_code
_entity_poly.pdbx_strand_id
1 'polypeptide(L)'
;LEKVDIFKGLDKDHVTAVNKGAREKEYLYGDRLLAEGEDADRIWLVIDGQVDLRFDLPGRPTSEENTIFSITARQTLGWSSFVPPFKYALSAYSATKICQILQINKDHLLECFEEDPRMGLKFMTNVAEITSGHFDQLQKSATVSPVAKVKITVHMSTCGIAAGARQVMSALVEEISRSDRPDIEVASSGCIGHCKTEPNITVEIGGGEPVIYQKMTPDKMRQVFKGHILSGEVQEDYILND
;
A
#
# COMPACT_ATOMS: atom_id res chain seq x y z
N LEU A 1 -7.21 4.36 -29.14
CA LEU A 1 -8.15 4.41 -28.02
C LEU A 1 -9.11 3.22 -27.95
N GLU A 2 -9.54 2.63 -29.08
CA GLU A 2 -10.54 1.51 -29.10
C GLU A 2 -10.18 0.30 -28.18
N LYS A 3 -8.89 0.10 -27.90
CA LYS A 3 -8.39 -1.01 -27.06
C LYS A 3 -8.01 -0.58 -25.64
N VAL A 4 -8.33 0.64 -25.27
CA VAL A 4 -8.06 1.21 -23.95
C VAL A 4 -9.20 0.85 -23.01
N ASP A 5 -8.85 0.51 -21.78
CA ASP A 5 -9.79 0.03 -20.75
C ASP A 5 -11.03 0.94 -20.58
N ILE A 6 -10.82 2.23 -20.36
CA ILE A 6 -11.90 3.20 -20.09
C ILE A 6 -12.75 3.53 -21.34
N PHE A 7 -12.19 3.35 -22.55
CA PHE A 7 -12.87 3.62 -23.82
C PHE A 7 -13.39 2.36 -24.52
N LYS A 8 -13.33 1.22 -23.86
CA LYS A 8 -13.79 -0.07 -24.38
C LYS A 8 -15.27 -0.01 -24.79
N GLY A 9 -15.54 -0.37 -26.03
CA GLY A 9 -16.90 -0.42 -26.60
C GLY A 9 -17.46 0.93 -27.05
N LEU A 10 -16.65 1.99 -27.10
CA LEU A 10 -16.97 3.21 -27.81
C LEU A 10 -16.74 3.00 -29.31
N ASP A 11 -17.57 3.64 -30.13
CA ASP A 11 -17.42 3.61 -31.60
C ASP A 11 -16.32 4.57 -32.07
N LYS A 12 -16.07 4.57 -33.40
CA LYS A 12 -15.00 5.38 -34.02
C LYS A 12 -15.25 6.88 -33.90
N ASP A 13 -16.50 7.30 -33.93
CA ASP A 13 -16.88 8.71 -33.90
C ASP A 13 -16.65 9.25 -32.48
N HIS A 14 -16.99 8.48 -31.44
CA HIS A 14 -16.67 8.79 -30.05
C HIS A 14 -15.16 8.89 -29.82
N VAL A 15 -14.41 7.92 -30.32
CA VAL A 15 -12.93 7.93 -30.21
C VAL A 15 -12.33 9.16 -30.91
N THR A 16 -12.88 9.54 -32.06
CA THR A 16 -12.44 10.75 -32.78
C THR A 16 -12.77 12.02 -32.03
N ALA A 17 -13.94 12.10 -31.39
CA ALA A 17 -14.34 13.23 -30.56
C ALA A 17 -13.38 13.38 -29.35
N VAL A 18 -13.09 12.30 -28.63
CA VAL A 18 -12.16 12.29 -27.49
C VAL A 18 -10.76 12.75 -27.91
N ASN A 19 -10.28 12.28 -29.06
CA ASN A 19 -8.93 12.63 -29.55
C ASN A 19 -8.76 14.13 -29.84
N LYS A 20 -9.80 14.88 -30.17
CA LYS A 20 -9.71 16.33 -30.40
C LYS A 20 -9.24 17.11 -29.16
N GLY A 21 -9.58 16.63 -27.96
CA GLY A 21 -9.17 17.23 -26.68
C GLY A 21 -7.94 16.58 -26.05
N ALA A 22 -7.33 15.62 -26.74
CA ALA A 22 -6.19 14.87 -26.22
C ALA A 22 -4.85 15.55 -26.56
N ARG A 23 -3.87 15.44 -25.66
CA ARG A 23 -2.50 15.94 -25.84
C ARG A 23 -1.50 14.88 -25.42
N GLU A 24 -0.54 14.58 -26.31
CA GLU A 24 0.56 13.70 -25.99
C GLU A 24 1.64 14.44 -25.21
N LYS A 25 2.24 13.74 -24.24
CA LYS A 25 3.37 14.21 -23.45
C LYS A 25 4.28 13.05 -23.07
N GLU A 26 5.59 13.30 -23.08
CA GLU A 26 6.59 12.36 -22.60
C GLU A 26 7.05 12.73 -21.20
N TYR A 27 7.30 11.70 -20.38
CA TYR A 27 7.84 11.79 -19.04
C TYR A 27 9.06 10.90 -18.91
N LEU A 28 10.08 11.39 -18.24
CA LEU A 28 11.28 10.62 -17.94
C LEU A 28 11.09 9.84 -16.62
N TYR A 29 11.92 8.83 -16.41
CA TYR A 29 11.93 8.05 -15.16
C TYR A 29 11.99 8.96 -13.93
N GLY A 30 11.06 8.74 -13.00
CA GLY A 30 10.93 9.51 -11.76
C GLY A 30 10.15 10.82 -11.89
N ASP A 31 9.78 11.26 -13.10
CA ASP A 31 8.94 12.45 -13.26
C ASP A 31 7.55 12.20 -12.63
N ARG A 32 7.08 13.19 -11.86
CA ARG A 32 5.72 13.16 -11.31
C ARG A 32 4.71 13.69 -12.32
N LEU A 33 3.70 12.89 -12.62
CA LEU A 33 2.60 13.22 -13.52
C LEU A 33 1.53 14.04 -12.81
N LEU A 34 1.13 13.59 -11.62
CA LEU A 34 0.11 14.22 -10.78
C LEU A 34 0.45 13.95 -9.29
N ALA A 35 -0.07 14.79 -8.39
CA ALA A 35 0.13 14.64 -6.95
C ALA A 35 -1.17 14.32 -6.22
N GLU A 36 -1.05 13.52 -5.16
CA GLU A 36 -2.12 13.24 -4.21
C GLU A 36 -2.70 14.55 -3.65
N GLY A 37 -4.04 14.66 -3.60
CA GLY A 37 -4.75 15.83 -3.10
C GLY A 37 -4.88 16.99 -4.09
N GLU A 38 -4.19 17.00 -5.23
CA GLU A 38 -4.42 17.97 -6.31
C GLU A 38 -5.80 17.78 -6.93
N ASP A 39 -6.34 18.87 -7.50
CA ASP A 39 -7.63 18.84 -8.21
C ASP A 39 -7.52 17.97 -9.46
N ALA A 40 -8.42 17.01 -9.58
CA ALA A 40 -8.43 16.07 -10.69
C ALA A 40 -9.20 16.67 -11.88
N ASP A 41 -8.45 17.16 -12.88
CA ASP A 41 -8.98 17.88 -14.04
C ASP A 41 -8.83 17.12 -15.35
N ARG A 42 -8.22 15.93 -15.35
CA ARG A 42 -7.94 15.15 -16.56
C ARG A 42 -7.79 13.65 -16.30
N ILE A 43 -7.92 12.90 -17.39
CA ILE A 43 -7.55 11.49 -17.49
C ILE A 43 -6.21 11.37 -18.22
N TRP A 44 -5.45 10.36 -17.82
CA TRP A 44 -4.15 10.03 -18.36
C TRP A 44 -4.19 8.61 -18.92
N LEU A 45 -3.80 8.43 -20.17
CA LEU A 45 -3.67 7.13 -20.80
C LEU A 45 -2.20 6.83 -21.03
N VAL A 46 -1.73 5.70 -20.59
CA VAL A 46 -0.37 5.23 -20.90
C VAL A 46 -0.35 4.65 -22.31
N ILE A 47 0.37 5.33 -23.23
CA ILE A 47 0.58 4.87 -24.61
C ILE A 47 1.70 3.84 -24.62
N ASP A 48 2.83 4.17 -23.97
CA ASP A 48 4.00 3.32 -23.82
C ASP A 48 4.70 3.58 -22.49
N GLY A 49 5.31 2.56 -21.93
CA GLY A 49 5.98 2.63 -20.62
C GLY A 49 5.08 2.20 -19.46
N GLN A 50 5.43 2.68 -18.26
CA GLN A 50 4.75 2.36 -17.00
C GLN A 50 4.68 3.58 -16.09
N VAL A 51 3.58 3.71 -15.38
CA VAL A 51 3.33 4.70 -14.34
C VAL A 51 2.99 4.00 -13.04
N ASP A 52 3.70 4.34 -11.96
CA ASP A 52 3.43 3.83 -10.62
C ASP A 52 2.56 4.82 -9.84
N LEU A 53 1.48 4.32 -9.26
CA LEU A 53 0.63 5.05 -8.33
C LEU A 53 1.10 4.80 -6.90
N ARG A 54 1.45 5.87 -6.18
CA ARG A 54 2.10 5.82 -4.86
C ARG A 54 1.40 6.72 -3.86
N PHE A 55 1.46 6.33 -2.57
CA PHE A 55 1.17 7.26 -1.48
C PHE A 55 2.36 8.19 -1.25
N ASP A 56 2.07 9.49 -1.09
CA ASP A 56 3.06 10.45 -0.62
C ASP A 56 3.06 10.49 0.91
N LEU A 57 4.14 10.02 1.53
CA LEU A 57 4.29 10.03 2.97
C LEU A 57 4.80 11.40 3.44
N PRO A 58 4.13 12.06 4.42
CA PRO A 58 4.59 13.35 4.94
C PRO A 58 6.03 13.29 5.46
N GLY A 59 6.88 14.19 4.97
CA GLY A 59 8.27 14.31 5.42
C GLY A 59 9.23 13.22 4.95
N ARG A 60 8.83 12.37 4.01
CA ARG A 60 9.69 11.37 3.37
C ARG A 60 9.60 11.47 1.85
N PRO A 61 10.72 11.33 1.12
CA PRO A 61 10.65 11.17 -0.32
C PRO A 61 9.86 9.91 -0.64
N THR A 62 9.01 9.99 -1.67
CA THR A 62 8.31 8.80 -2.16
C THR A 62 9.32 7.82 -2.76
N SER A 63 9.08 6.52 -2.59
CA SER A 63 9.92 5.45 -3.15
C SER A 63 9.05 4.42 -3.90
N GLU A 64 9.69 3.56 -4.67
CA GLU A 64 9.00 2.45 -5.37
C GLU A 64 8.31 1.48 -4.40
N GLU A 65 8.80 1.38 -3.16
CA GLU A 65 8.21 0.56 -2.10
C GLU A 65 6.79 1.01 -1.70
N ASN A 66 6.45 2.29 -1.99
CA ASN A 66 5.12 2.85 -1.72
C ASN A 66 4.16 2.67 -2.91
N THR A 67 4.53 1.89 -3.92
CA THR A 67 3.69 1.64 -5.10
C THR A 67 2.52 0.73 -4.75
N ILE A 68 1.31 1.23 -4.99
CA ILE A 68 0.06 0.50 -4.79
C ILE A 68 -0.37 -0.18 -6.09
N PHE A 69 -0.26 0.53 -7.21
CA PHE A 69 -0.59 0.04 -8.54
C PHE A 69 0.46 0.46 -9.55
N SER A 70 0.72 -0.40 -10.53
CA SER A 70 1.48 -0.06 -11.73
C SER A 70 0.55 -0.08 -12.94
N ILE A 71 0.48 1.04 -13.62
CA ILE A 71 -0.36 1.27 -14.79
C ILE A 71 0.53 1.16 -16.03
N THR A 72 0.17 0.27 -16.94
CA THR A 72 0.95 -0.02 -18.16
C THR A 72 0.22 0.40 -19.44
N ALA A 73 0.83 0.16 -20.59
CA ALA A 73 0.27 0.55 -21.88
C ALA A 73 -1.19 0.11 -22.06
N ARG A 74 -2.04 1.00 -22.54
CA ARG A 74 -3.50 0.89 -22.77
C ARG A 74 -4.35 0.94 -21.50
N GLN A 75 -3.76 1.21 -20.35
CA GLN A 75 -4.47 1.45 -19.11
C GLN A 75 -4.53 2.95 -18.82
N THR A 76 -5.53 3.35 -18.02
CA THR A 76 -5.79 4.74 -17.67
C THR A 76 -5.67 4.99 -16.19
N LEU A 77 -5.35 6.23 -15.83
CA LEU A 77 -5.36 6.74 -14.46
C LEU A 77 -6.02 8.12 -14.44
N GLY A 78 -6.36 8.61 -13.25
CA GLY A 78 -6.99 9.92 -13.07
C GLY A 78 -8.51 9.91 -13.16
N TRP A 79 -9.16 8.76 -13.13
CA TRP A 79 -10.62 8.64 -13.12
C TRP A 79 -11.26 9.29 -11.87
N SER A 80 -10.50 9.64 -10.84
CA SER A 80 -10.93 10.51 -9.73
C SER A 80 -11.47 11.86 -10.20
N SER A 81 -11.14 12.29 -11.43
CA SER A 81 -11.72 13.50 -12.04
C SER A 81 -13.24 13.42 -12.22
N PHE A 82 -13.83 12.22 -12.23
CA PHE A 82 -15.28 12.00 -12.39
C PHE A 82 -15.99 11.58 -11.09
N VAL A 83 -15.26 11.44 -9.99
CA VAL A 83 -15.81 10.98 -8.71
C VAL A 83 -15.50 12.01 -7.61
N PRO A 84 -16.50 12.48 -6.84
CA PRO A 84 -16.23 13.36 -5.71
C PRO A 84 -15.24 12.73 -4.71
N PRO A 85 -14.35 13.51 -4.11
CA PRO A 85 -14.24 14.98 -4.08
C PRO A 85 -13.47 15.60 -5.25
N PHE A 86 -13.31 14.92 -6.38
CA PHE A 86 -12.59 15.38 -7.58
C PHE A 86 -11.12 15.73 -7.32
N LYS A 87 -10.47 14.91 -6.49
CA LYS A 87 -9.04 15.03 -6.16
C LYS A 87 -8.33 13.71 -6.44
N TYR A 88 -7.07 13.79 -6.87
CA TYR A 88 -6.28 12.57 -7.04
C TYR A 88 -6.03 11.90 -5.69
N ALA A 89 -6.33 10.60 -5.61
CA ALA A 89 -6.20 9.82 -4.38
C ALA A 89 -4.77 9.31 -4.13
N LEU A 90 -3.93 9.31 -5.16
CA LEU A 90 -2.54 8.85 -5.13
C LEU A 90 -1.71 9.77 -6.02
N SER A 91 -0.42 9.86 -5.78
CA SER A 91 0.54 10.46 -6.70
C SER A 91 0.95 9.47 -7.79
N ALA A 92 1.25 9.96 -8.99
CA ALA A 92 1.68 9.13 -10.11
C ALA A 92 3.07 9.53 -10.60
N TYR A 93 3.94 8.53 -10.77
CA TYR A 93 5.34 8.70 -11.18
C TYR A 93 5.67 7.81 -12.37
N SER A 94 6.42 8.35 -13.33
CA SER A 94 6.95 7.55 -14.44
C SER A 94 7.96 6.52 -13.92
N ALA A 95 7.73 5.25 -14.24
CA ALA A 95 8.54 4.12 -13.79
C ALA A 95 9.43 3.52 -14.90
N THR A 96 9.44 4.12 -16.09
CA THR A 96 10.27 3.71 -17.23
C THR A 96 11.13 4.87 -17.73
N LYS A 97 12.22 4.55 -18.45
CA LYS A 97 13.16 5.55 -18.97
C LYS A 97 12.45 6.67 -19.73
N ILE A 98 11.46 6.31 -20.54
CA ILE A 98 10.54 7.21 -21.23
C ILE A 98 9.16 6.61 -21.06
N CYS A 99 8.19 7.44 -20.71
CA CYS A 99 6.79 7.07 -20.61
C CYS A 99 5.97 8.03 -21.50
N GLN A 100 5.26 7.49 -22.48
CA GLN A 100 4.42 8.27 -23.39
C GLN A 100 2.98 8.25 -22.90
N ILE A 101 2.43 9.42 -22.67
CA ILE A 101 1.13 9.63 -22.04
C ILE A 101 0.24 10.48 -22.94
N LEU A 102 -1.00 10.06 -23.13
CA LEU A 102 -2.06 10.90 -23.68
C LEU A 102 -2.88 11.48 -22.52
N GLN A 103 -2.94 12.80 -22.46
CA GLN A 103 -3.74 13.55 -21.48
C GLN A 103 -5.05 13.99 -22.11
N ILE A 104 -6.17 13.78 -21.44
CA ILE A 104 -7.50 14.18 -21.91
C ILE A 104 -8.15 15.02 -20.82
N ASN A 105 -8.51 16.24 -21.17
CA ASN A 105 -9.16 17.16 -20.24
C ASN A 105 -10.55 16.68 -19.86
N LYS A 106 -10.92 16.79 -18.59
CA LYS A 106 -12.22 16.42 -18.05
C LYS A 106 -13.37 17.19 -18.71
N ASP A 107 -13.22 18.51 -18.85
CA ASP A 107 -14.30 19.36 -19.39
C ASP A 107 -14.61 18.97 -20.82
N HIS A 108 -13.58 18.68 -21.64
CA HIS A 108 -13.78 18.18 -23.00
C HIS A 108 -14.55 16.85 -23.04
N LEU A 109 -14.25 15.93 -22.10
CA LEU A 109 -15.00 14.67 -22.02
C LEU A 109 -16.46 14.92 -21.59
N LEU A 110 -16.69 15.85 -20.65
CA LEU A 110 -18.06 16.22 -20.25
C LEU A 110 -18.85 16.82 -21.41
N GLU A 111 -18.25 17.69 -22.23
CA GLU A 111 -18.85 18.20 -23.45
C GLU A 111 -19.27 17.06 -24.41
N CYS A 112 -18.37 16.09 -24.64
CA CYS A 112 -18.71 14.90 -25.44
C CYS A 112 -19.86 14.07 -24.83
N PHE A 113 -19.95 13.98 -23.51
CA PHE A 113 -21.04 13.25 -22.83
C PHE A 113 -22.37 14.01 -22.86
N GLU A 114 -22.35 15.33 -22.87
CA GLU A 114 -23.53 16.16 -23.08
C GLU A 114 -24.09 16.01 -24.52
N GLU A 115 -23.19 15.93 -25.51
CA GLU A 115 -23.56 15.67 -26.90
C GLU A 115 -24.12 14.26 -27.12
N ASP A 116 -23.50 13.25 -26.49
CA ASP A 116 -24.00 11.87 -26.50
C ASP A 116 -23.98 11.23 -25.08
N PRO A 117 -25.11 11.27 -24.35
CA PRO A 117 -25.22 10.66 -23.03
C PRO A 117 -24.98 9.15 -23.00
N ARG A 118 -25.13 8.43 -24.12
CA ARG A 118 -24.83 6.99 -24.19
C ARG A 118 -23.34 6.73 -24.09
N MET A 119 -22.53 7.61 -24.71
CA MET A 119 -21.09 7.61 -24.56
C MET A 119 -20.69 7.80 -23.10
N GLY A 120 -21.29 8.80 -22.40
CA GLY A 120 -21.05 9.05 -20.99
C GLY A 120 -21.41 7.85 -20.10
N LEU A 121 -22.58 7.22 -20.33
CA LEU A 121 -22.99 6.02 -19.62
C LEU A 121 -22.00 4.87 -19.82
N LYS A 122 -21.56 4.62 -21.06
CA LYS A 122 -20.60 3.57 -21.35
C LYS A 122 -19.24 3.83 -20.69
N PHE A 123 -18.76 5.08 -20.75
CA PHE A 123 -17.54 5.51 -20.09
C PHE A 123 -17.61 5.28 -18.58
N MET A 124 -18.67 5.73 -17.91
CA MET A 124 -18.83 5.54 -16.46
C MET A 124 -18.96 4.06 -16.06
N THR A 125 -19.58 3.23 -16.91
CA THR A 125 -19.61 1.77 -16.70
C THR A 125 -18.20 1.20 -16.72
N ASN A 126 -17.36 1.61 -17.68
CA ASN A 126 -15.98 1.17 -17.76
C ASN A 126 -15.15 1.66 -16.54
N VAL A 127 -15.37 2.90 -16.06
CA VAL A 127 -14.76 3.40 -14.80
C VAL A 127 -15.13 2.50 -13.62
N ALA A 128 -16.40 2.11 -13.51
CA ALA A 128 -16.86 1.21 -12.45
C ALA A 128 -16.21 -0.17 -12.55
N GLU A 129 -16.06 -0.74 -13.76
CA GLU A 129 -15.36 -2.01 -13.99
C GLU A 129 -13.88 -1.93 -13.55
N ILE A 130 -13.16 -0.87 -13.95
CA ILE A 130 -11.76 -0.64 -13.58
C ILE A 130 -11.60 -0.52 -12.07
N THR A 131 -12.47 0.28 -11.42
CA THR A 131 -12.43 0.50 -9.97
C THR A 131 -12.70 -0.80 -9.20
N SER A 132 -13.68 -1.60 -9.64
CA SER A 132 -13.96 -2.92 -9.07
C SER A 132 -12.76 -3.85 -9.22
N GLY A 133 -12.12 -3.87 -10.39
CA GLY A 133 -10.91 -4.66 -10.62
C GLY A 133 -9.74 -4.27 -9.71
N HIS A 134 -9.52 -2.98 -9.48
CA HIS A 134 -8.52 -2.50 -8.52
C HIS A 134 -8.86 -2.90 -7.08
N PHE A 135 -10.13 -2.82 -6.69
CA PHE A 135 -10.57 -3.26 -5.37
C PHE A 135 -10.34 -4.77 -5.17
N ASP A 136 -10.68 -5.60 -6.16
CA ASP A 136 -10.41 -7.04 -6.13
C ASP A 136 -8.91 -7.35 -6.02
N GLN A 137 -8.05 -6.57 -6.69
CA GLN A 137 -6.60 -6.72 -6.57
C GLN A 137 -6.11 -6.36 -5.17
N LEU A 138 -6.61 -5.27 -4.59
CA LEU A 138 -6.29 -4.89 -3.21
C LEU A 138 -6.76 -5.93 -2.20
N GLN A 139 -7.97 -6.49 -2.37
CA GLN A 139 -8.45 -7.58 -1.51
C GLN A 139 -7.55 -8.82 -1.62
N LYS A 140 -7.17 -9.20 -2.84
CA LYS A 140 -6.25 -10.35 -3.06
C LYS A 140 -4.88 -10.09 -2.45
N SER A 141 -4.31 -8.90 -2.62
CA SER A 141 -3.02 -8.56 -2.00
C SER A 141 -3.12 -8.46 -0.48
N ALA A 142 -4.23 -7.98 0.07
CA ALA A 142 -4.48 -7.99 1.51
C ALA A 142 -4.70 -9.41 2.07
N THR A 143 -5.30 -10.31 1.29
CA THR A 143 -5.45 -11.73 1.66
C THR A 143 -4.19 -12.56 1.43
N VAL A 144 -3.26 -12.07 0.58
CA VAL A 144 -1.92 -12.64 0.32
C VAL A 144 -0.84 -11.98 1.17
N SER A 145 -1.11 -10.84 1.85
CA SER A 145 -0.32 -10.52 3.03
C SER A 145 -0.37 -11.77 3.91
N PRO A 146 0.74 -12.45 4.16
CA PRO A 146 0.71 -13.55 5.10
C PRO A 146 0.08 -12.95 6.35
N VAL A 147 -1.06 -13.50 6.77
CA VAL A 147 -1.51 -13.30 8.15
C VAL A 147 -0.26 -13.55 8.96
N ALA A 148 0.22 -12.49 9.63
CA ALA A 148 1.48 -12.59 10.34
C ALA A 148 1.39 -13.85 11.17
N LYS A 149 2.14 -14.89 10.75
CA LYS A 149 2.08 -16.18 11.45
C LYS A 149 2.60 -16.05 12.86
N VAL A 150 3.38 -14.98 13.07
CA VAL A 150 3.97 -14.64 14.37
C VAL A 150 3.77 -13.15 14.60
N LYS A 151 3.11 -12.80 15.71
CA LYS A 151 3.02 -11.43 16.18
C LYS A 151 3.78 -11.31 17.50
N ILE A 152 4.69 -10.33 17.57
CA ILE A 152 5.50 -10.08 18.75
C ILE A 152 5.23 -8.66 19.23
N THR A 153 4.66 -8.53 20.42
CA THR A 153 4.36 -7.24 21.02
C THR A 153 5.34 -6.95 22.14
N VAL A 154 6.11 -5.87 22.04
CA VAL A 154 6.98 -5.38 23.14
C VAL A 154 6.23 -4.33 23.93
N HIS A 155 6.14 -4.50 25.28
CA HIS A 155 5.44 -3.58 26.14
C HIS A 155 6.31 -2.37 26.48
N MET A 156 6.02 -1.24 25.85
CA MET A 156 6.82 0.00 25.87
C MET A 156 6.23 1.06 26.81
N SER A 157 5.71 0.62 27.96
CA SER A 157 5.27 1.52 29.02
C SER A 157 6.46 2.29 29.65
N THR A 158 6.17 3.31 30.45
CA THR A 158 7.22 4.06 31.19
C THR A 158 8.09 3.11 32.03
N CYS A 159 7.46 2.15 32.72
CA CYS A 159 8.18 1.13 33.52
C CYS A 159 9.00 0.19 32.59
N GLY A 160 8.42 -0.27 31.50
CA GLY A 160 9.10 -1.13 30.53
C GLY A 160 10.31 -0.45 29.88
N ILE A 161 10.17 0.80 29.47
CA ILE A 161 11.29 1.58 28.92
C ILE A 161 12.40 1.77 29.96
N ALA A 162 12.05 2.12 31.19
CA ALA A 162 13.02 2.27 32.29
C ALA A 162 13.73 0.94 32.62
N ALA A 163 13.04 -0.20 32.49
CA ALA A 163 13.57 -1.54 32.71
C ALA A 163 14.37 -2.11 31.50
N GLY A 164 14.39 -1.43 30.32
CA GLY A 164 15.19 -1.84 29.18
C GLY A 164 14.41 -2.37 27.97
N ALA A 165 13.09 -2.11 27.87
CA ALA A 165 12.28 -2.58 26.73
C ALA A 165 12.80 -2.11 25.35
N ARG A 166 13.44 -0.94 25.28
CA ARG A 166 14.06 -0.44 24.04
C ARG A 166 15.20 -1.34 23.56
N GLN A 167 16.03 -1.83 24.46
CA GLN A 167 17.12 -2.74 24.15
C GLN A 167 16.59 -4.11 23.69
N VAL A 168 15.49 -4.57 24.31
CA VAL A 168 14.79 -5.81 23.89
C VAL A 168 14.21 -5.64 22.49
N MET A 169 13.56 -4.51 22.20
CA MET A 169 13.05 -4.20 20.87
C MET A 169 14.17 -4.16 19.82
N SER A 170 15.30 -3.52 20.14
CA SER A 170 16.44 -3.47 19.23
C SER A 170 16.99 -4.85 18.90
N ALA A 171 17.13 -5.73 19.92
CA ALA A 171 17.55 -7.10 19.73
C ALA A 171 16.58 -7.91 18.87
N LEU A 172 15.27 -7.72 19.07
CA LEU A 172 14.22 -8.35 18.26
C LEU A 172 14.34 -7.93 16.77
N VAL A 173 14.43 -6.64 16.50
CA VAL A 173 14.55 -6.11 15.13
C VAL A 173 15.84 -6.62 14.47
N GLU A 174 16.93 -6.72 15.21
CA GLU A 174 18.20 -7.26 14.73
C GLU A 174 18.06 -8.74 14.33
N GLU A 175 17.42 -9.58 15.15
CA GLU A 175 17.18 -11.00 14.83
C GLU A 175 16.24 -11.16 13.63
N ILE A 176 15.18 -10.35 13.53
CA ILE A 176 14.27 -10.36 12.37
C ILE A 176 15.04 -9.99 11.10
N SER A 177 15.87 -8.95 11.12
CA SER A 177 16.63 -8.51 9.95
C SER A 177 17.65 -9.55 9.46
N ARG A 178 18.06 -10.48 10.33
CA ARG A 178 18.95 -11.62 9.99
C ARG A 178 18.18 -12.86 9.57
N SER A 179 16.89 -12.90 9.84
CA SER A 179 16.02 -14.01 9.48
C SER A 179 15.30 -13.71 8.17
N ASP A 180 15.14 -14.71 7.31
CA ASP A 180 14.34 -14.60 6.08
C ASP A 180 12.86 -14.93 6.39
N ARG A 181 12.26 -14.18 7.34
CA ARG A 181 10.91 -14.40 7.90
C ARG A 181 10.03 -13.16 7.71
N PRO A 182 9.39 -13.00 6.53
CA PRO A 182 8.50 -11.87 6.26
C PRO A 182 7.14 -11.99 6.97
N ASP A 183 6.87 -13.12 7.61
CA ASP A 183 5.62 -13.42 8.31
C ASP A 183 5.63 -13.00 9.80
N ILE A 184 6.64 -12.23 10.24
CA ILE A 184 6.75 -11.71 11.61
C ILE A 184 6.28 -10.26 11.66
N GLU A 185 5.24 -10.00 12.44
CA GLU A 185 4.77 -8.66 12.78
C GLU A 185 5.32 -8.23 14.13
N VAL A 186 5.90 -7.01 14.20
CA VAL A 186 6.35 -6.40 15.46
C VAL A 186 5.41 -5.25 15.83
N ALA A 187 4.87 -5.31 17.04
CA ALA A 187 4.04 -4.26 17.59
C ALA A 187 4.63 -3.72 18.90
N SER A 188 4.19 -2.54 19.29
CA SER A 188 4.43 -2.00 20.64
C SER A 188 3.11 -1.73 21.32
N SER A 189 3.03 -1.97 22.63
CA SER A 189 1.85 -1.64 23.43
C SER A 189 2.22 -0.97 24.74
N GLY A 190 1.20 -0.51 25.49
CA GLY A 190 1.35 0.01 26.83
C GLY A 190 1.55 -1.08 27.89
N CYS A 191 1.37 -0.71 29.16
CA CYS A 191 1.50 -1.61 30.30
C CYS A 191 0.35 -2.62 30.36
N ILE A 192 0.69 -3.88 30.63
CA ILE A 192 -0.28 -4.98 30.86
C ILE A 192 -0.60 -5.20 32.35
N GLY A 193 -0.18 -4.27 33.24
CA GLY A 193 -0.41 -4.37 34.67
C GLY A 193 0.70 -5.05 35.48
N HIS A 194 1.67 -5.69 34.84
CA HIS A 194 2.75 -6.45 35.46
C HIS A 194 4.06 -5.65 35.55
N CYS A 195 4.04 -4.47 36.20
CA CYS A 195 5.19 -3.56 36.23
C CYS A 195 6.44 -4.14 36.93
N LYS A 196 6.26 -5.10 37.87
CA LYS A 196 7.37 -5.73 38.59
C LYS A 196 8.17 -6.72 37.76
N THR A 197 7.61 -7.14 36.63
CA THR A 197 8.19 -8.15 35.73
C THR A 197 8.70 -7.56 34.42
N GLU A 198 8.63 -6.24 34.27
CA GLU A 198 9.12 -5.55 33.06
C GLU A 198 10.65 -5.75 32.83
N PRO A 199 11.12 -5.76 31.62
CA PRO A 199 10.36 -5.65 30.36
C PRO A 199 9.59 -6.93 30.02
N ASN A 200 8.35 -6.79 29.54
CA ASN A 200 7.52 -7.90 29.09
C ASN A 200 7.39 -7.88 27.57
N ILE A 201 7.23 -9.07 26.97
CA ILE A 201 6.85 -9.25 25.58
C ILE A 201 5.72 -10.26 25.47
N THR A 202 4.88 -10.11 24.46
CA THR A 202 3.84 -11.10 24.11
C THR A 202 4.16 -11.68 22.74
N VAL A 203 4.15 -13.00 22.62
CA VAL A 203 4.35 -13.75 21.38
C VAL A 203 3.08 -14.52 21.04
N GLU A 204 2.52 -14.28 19.87
CA GLU A 204 1.35 -14.99 19.32
C GLU A 204 1.77 -15.69 18.03
N ILE A 205 1.56 -17.00 17.95
CA ILE A 205 1.91 -17.80 16.76
C ILE A 205 0.66 -18.45 16.17
N GLY A 206 0.38 -18.19 14.90
CA GLY A 206 -0.70 -18.83 14.15
C GLY A 206 -2.10 -18.58 14.70
N GLY A 207 -2.33 -17.50 15.45
CA GLY A 207 -3.61 -17.23 16.13
C GLY A 207 -3.85 -18.10 17.36
N GLY A 208 -2.82 -18.78 17.89
CA GLY A 208 -2.87 -19.53 19.15
C GLY A 208 -2.91 -18.64 20.38
N GLU A 209 -2.89 -19.27 21.56
CA GLU A 209 -2.86 -18.52 22.84
C GLU A 209 -1.57 -17.70 22.96
N PRO A 210 -1.68 -16.42 23.36
CA PRO A 210 -0.52 -15.55 23.56
C PRO A 210 0.37 -16.06 24.69
N VAL A 211 1.67 -16.16 24.46
CA VAL A 211 2.67 -16.44 25.47
C VAL A 211 3.32 -15.14 25.90
N ILE A 212 3.24 -14.81 27.21
CA ILE A 212 3.84 -13.61 27.77
C ILE A 212 5.16 -13.98 28.46
N TYR A 213 6.22 -13.31 28.04
CA TYR A 213 7.55 -13.45 28.65
C TYR A 213 7.89 -12.25 29.52
N GLN A 214 8.56 -12.48 30.64
CA GLN A 214 8.87 -11.49 31.67
C GLN A 214 10.37 -11.28 31.87
N LYS A 215 10.75 -10.13 32.47
CA LYS A 215 12.14 -9.79 32.82
C LYS A 215 13.09 -10.00 31.63
N MET A 216 12.63 -9.54 30.49
CA MET A 216 13.32 -9.74 29.23
C MET A 216 14.60 -8.91 29.15
N THR A 217 15.62 -9.51 28.57
CA THR A 217 16.88 -8.85 28.21
C THR A 217 17.16 -9.07 26.72
N PRO A 218 18.08 -8.35 26.10
CA PRO A 218 18.49 -8.63 24.72
C PRO A 218 18.87 -10.10 24.47
N ASP A 219 19.58 -10.73 25.40
CA ASP A 219 20.00 -12.13 25.24
C ASP A 219 18.84 -13.10 25.36
N LYS A 220 17.94 -12.90 26.31
CA LYS A 220 16.68 -13.67 26.42
C LYS A 220 15.82 -13.49 25.17
N MET A 221 15.75 -12.28 24.60
CA MET A 221 15.00 -12.04 23.38
C MET A 221 15.55 -12.88 22.20
N ARG A 222 16.89 -12.95 22.06
CA ARG A 222 17.53 -13.80 21.07
C ARG A 222 17.25 -15.30 21.29
N GLN A 223 17.18 -15.74 22.57
CA GLN A 223 16.83 -17.13 22.90
C GLN A 223 15.36 -17.43 22.57
N VAL A 224 14.43 -16.55 22.97
CA VAL A 224 13.00 -16.67 22.62
C VAL A 224 12.82 -16.65 21.10
N PHE A 225 13.55 -15.80 20.40
CA PHE A 225 13.49 -15.75 18.94
C PHE A 225 13.89 -17.08 18.30
N LYS A 226 15.03 -17.65 18.72
CA LYS A 226 15.52 -18.92 18.18
C LYS A 226 14.66 -20.12 18.60
N GLY A 227 14.31 -20.20 19.89
CA GLY A 227 13.53 -21.31 20.43
C GLY A 227 12.05 -21.24 20.03
N HIS A 228 11.34 -20.18 20.46
CA HIS A 228 9.90 -20.14 20.27
C HIS A 228 9.51 -19.72 18.84
N ILE A 229 10.15 -18.67 18.28
CA ILE A 229 9.71 -18.11 17.01
C ILE A 229 10.22 -18.93 15.81
N LEU A 230 11.44 -19.43 15.83
CA LEU A 230 12.00 -20.22 14.72
C LEU A 230 11.72 -21.71 14.87
N SER A 231 11.80 -22.28 16.09
CA SER A 231 11.69 -23.73 16.32
C SER A 231 10.35 -24.17 16.91
N GLY A 232 9.49 -23.23 17.36
CA GLY A 232 8.19 -23.54 17.98
C GLY A 232 8.28 -24.01 19.45
N GLU A 233 9.46 -23.97 20.05
CA GLU A 233 9.71 -24.42 21.43
C GLU A 233 9.57 -23.25 22.42
N VAL A 234 8.51 -23.26 23.20
CA VAL A 234 8.26 -22.23 24.22
C VAL A 234 9.36 -22.26 25.27
N GLN A 235 9.87 -21.07 25.66
CA GLN A 235 10.93 -20.91 26.66
C GLN A 235 10.30 -20.78 28.05
N GLU A 236 9.98 -21.89 28.69
CA GLU A 236 9.20 -21.95 29.94
C GLU A 236 9.81 -21.14 31.09
N ASP A 237 11.15 -21.07 31.16
CA ASP A 237 11.88 -20.33 32.23
C ASP A 237 11.62 -18.82 32.22
N TYR A 238 11.07 -18.29 31.13
CA TYR A 238 10.85 -16.85 30.97
C TYR A 238 9.38 -16.47 30.94
N ILE A 239 8.46 -17.45 31.01
CA ILE A 239 7.02 -17.18 30.99
C ILE A 239 6.61 -16.39 32.23
N LEU A 240 5.69 -15.45 32.00
CA LEU A 240 5.00 -14.77 33.10
C LEU A 240 4.08 -15.77 33.81
N ASN A 241 4.44 -16.15 35.01
CA ASN A 241 3.58 -16.95 35.91
C ASN A 241 2.82 -16.00 36.83
N ASP A 242 1.50 -16.19 36.97
CA ASP A 242 0.61 -15.47 37.86
C ASP A 242 1.03 -15.61 39.33
#